data_0790f76192f458ae6e132453d21b81be
#
_entry.id   0790f76192f458ae6e132453d21b81be
#
_cell.length_a   1.000
_cell.length_b   1.000
_cell.length_c   1.000
_cell.angle_alpha   90.00
_cell.angle_beta   90.00
_cell.angle_gamma   90.00
#
_symmetry.space_group_name_H-M   'P 1'
#
loop_
_entity.id
_entity.type
_entity.pdbx_description
1 polymer ?
#
loop_
_entity_poly.entity_id
_entity_poly.type
_entity_poly.pdbx_seq_one_letter_code
_entity_poly.pdbx_strand_id
1 'polypeptide(L)'
;ITRNYTLFRYMLGCNAYGSVPTKFNGGLFTFDPCHIDEKQAFTPDYRKWGGGTMTAQNQRLVYWPMLKSGDFDMMPSQFNFYNRMLKNAELRSHVYWQHEGACFCEQIENFGLPNPAEYGFKRPAWFDKGLEYNAWLEYEWDTILEFCQMILETKNYAGADITPYLPLIESSLTFFDEHYRLLASRRGRKALDGDGHLILFPGSACETYKMTNNASSTIAALRTVLETYIKVCNNEKWQKMLETIPPVPLRYIEVKDSLNLQASTMTPAWKQTISPAKSWERINNIETPQLYPVFPWRIYGVGKENLEIARDTYFYDPDALKFRSHTGWKQDNIWAACLGLTEEAKSLSLAKLSDGPHRFPAFWGPGYDWTPDHNWGGSGMIGLQEMLLQTNGTQILLFPAWPKEWNVHFKLHAPGNTTVEATLKDGKVTNLKVSPESRKKDIVIMIEK
;
A
#
# COMPACT_ATOMS: atom_id res chain seq x y z
N ILE A 1 4.51 7.43 21.97
CA ILE A 1 3.98 7.61 20.60
C ILE A 1 4.67 8.78 19.91
N THR A 2 4.48 10.02 20.35
CA THR A 2 5.00 11.25 19.71
C THR A 2 6.50 11.18 19.43
N ARG A 3 7.31 10.74 20.43
CA ARG A 3 8.77 10.60 20.24
C ARG A 3 9.09 9.67 19.07
N ASN A 4 8.47 8.50 18.99
CA ASN A 4 8.77 7.50 17.95
C ASN A 4 8.23 7.92 16.58
N TYR A 5 7.09 8.61 16.51
CA TYR A 5 6.63 9.26 15.29
C TYR A 5 7.67 10.28 14.78
N THR A 6 8.16 11.16 15.65
CA THR A 6 9.16 12.17 15.30
C THR A 6 10.50 11.53 14.93
N LEU A 7 10.91 10.49 15.67
CA LEU A 7 12.12 9.73 15.36
C LEU A 7 12.06 9.10 13.97
N PHE A 8 10.92 8.48 13.63
CA PHE A 8 10.77 7.89 12.31
C PHE A 8 10.80 8.94 11.19
N ARG A 9 10.11 10.06 11.38
CA ARG A 9 10.17 11.18 10.42
C ARG A 9 11.59 11.71 10.23
N TYR A 10 12.39 11.78 11.32
CA TYR A 10 13.81 12.11 11.24
C TYR A 10 14.59 11.07 10.43
N MET A 11 14.33 9.78 10.64
CA MET A 11 14.95 8.69 9.88
C MET A 11 14.65 8.83 8.37
N LEU A 12 13.40 9.16 8.02
CA LEU A 12 13.03 9.44 6.63
C LEU A 12 13.87 10.58 6.05
N GLY A 13 14.02 11.69 6.78
CA GLY A 13 14.82 12.83 6.37
C GLY A 13 16.30 12.50 6.16
N CYS A 14 16.87 11.58 6.93
CA CYS A 14 18.25 11.11 6.74
C CYS A 14 18.47 10.39 5.40
N ASN A 15 17.43 9.88 4.77
CA ASN A 15 17.53 9.10 3.52
C ASN A 15 16.84 9.77 2.32
N ALA A 16 16.24 10.95 2.50
CA ALA A 16 15.31 11.53 1.54
C ALA A 16 15.95 12.11 0.28
N TYR A 17 17.17 12.61 0.38
CA TYR A 17 17.75 13.49 -0.64
C TYR A 17 18.81 12.80 -1.50
N GLY A 18 18.85 11.48 -1.46
CA GLY A 18 19.73 10.67 -2.31
C GLY A 18 19.20 10.52 -3.74
N SER A 19 19.99 9.88 -4.57
CA SER A 19 19.63 9.58 -5.98
C SER A 19 18.81 8.30 -6.14
N VAL A 20 18.65 7.53 -5.07
CA VAL A 20 17.94 6.23 -5.05
C VAL A 20 16.98 6.19 -3.86
N PRO A 21 15.91 5.40 -3.95
CA PRO A 21 14.99 5.20 -2.84
C PRO A 21 15.59 4.32 -1.75
N THR A 22 14.85 4.12 -0.68
CA THR A 22 15.18 3.17 0.38
C THR A 22 15.28 1.76 -0.18
N LYS A 23 16.33 1.04 0.20
CA LYS A 23 16.49 -0.39 -0.08
C LYS A 23 15.51 -1.25 0.72
N PHE A 24 15.54 -2.55 0.45
CA PHE A 24 14.81 -3.55 1.19
C PHE A 24 15.14 -3.50 2.70
N ASN A 25 14.16 -3.65 3.54
CA ASN A 25 14.19 -3.75 5.01
C ASN A 25 15.31 -3.01 5.73
N GLY A 26 15.01 -2.26 6.76
CA GLY A 26 16.00 -1.59 7.58
C GLY A 26 17.02 -0.72 6.81
N GLY A 27 16.77 -0.44 5.52
CA GLY A 27 17.70 0.26 4.65
C GLY A 27 17.95 1.72 5.00
N LEU A 28 17.21 2.28 5.97
CA LEU A 28 17.39 3.65 6.44
C LEU A 28 18.71 3.83 7.20
N PHE A 29 19.18 2.80 7.89
CA PHE A 29 20.45 2.80 8.58
C PHE A 29 21.19 1.48 8.41
N THR A 30 22.51 1.51 8.55
CA THR A 30 23.36 0.34 8.67
C THR A 30 23.78 0.12 10.13
N PHE A 31 24.03 -1.12 10.50
CA PHE A 31 24.57 -1.49 11.82
C PHE A 31 25.20 -2.88 11.76
N ASP A 32 26.07 -3.19 12.72
CA ASP A 32 26.68 -4.52 12.77
C ASP A 32 25.65 -5.58 13.19
N PRO A 33 25.46 -6.64 12.40
CA PRO A 33 24.52 -7.71 12.70
C PRO A 33 24.76 -8.38 14.07
N CYS A 34 25.98 -8.43 14.55
CA CYS A 34 26.35 -8.98 15.88
C CYS A 34 25.65 -8.29 17.05
N HIS A 35 25.12 -7.07 16.87
CA HIS A 35 24.32 -6.40 17.90
C HIS A 35 22.92 -7.00 18.08
N ILE A 36 22.49 -7.86 17.16
CA ILE A 36 21.19 -8.53 17.18
C ILE A 36 21.37 -10.03 17.30
N ASP A 37 22.33 -10.59 16.58
CA ASP A 37 22.66 -12.02 16.61
C ASP A 37 24.18 -12.18 16.50
N GLU A 38 24.82 -12.52 17.62
CA GLU A 38 26.28 -12.69 17.70
C GLU A 38 26.81 -13.80 16.79
N LYS A 39 25.94 -14.72 16.34
CA LYS A 39 26.31 -15.82 15.42
C LYS A 39 26.36 -15.40 13.97
N GLN A 40 25.90 -14.19 13.62
CA GLN A 40 25.90 -13.71 12.24
C GLN A 40 27.22 -13.03 11.88
N ALA A 41 27.87 -13.54 10.87
CA ALA A 41 29.15 -13.03 10.34
C ALA A 41 28.95 -12.14 9.09
N PHE A 42 27.92 -11.32 9.06
CA PHE A 42 27.60 -10.45 7.93
C PHE A 42 28.17 -9.03 8.09
N THR A 43 28.32 -8.33 6.99
CA THR A 43 28.70 -6.91 7.00
C THR A 43 27.52 -6.02 7.43
N PRO A 44 27.74 -4.78 7.88
CA PRO A 44 26.67 -3.84 8.25
C PRO A 44 25.69 -3.55 7.12
N ASP A 45 26.11 -3.71 5.87
CA ASP A 45 25.28 -3.49 4.68
C ASP A 45 24.44 -4.69 4.28
N TYR A 46 24.68 -5.85 4.90
CA TYR A 46 23.95 -7.05 4.55
C TYR A 46 22.49 -6.96 4.91
N ARG A 47 21.64 -7.36 3.97
CA ARG A 47 20.20 -7.52 4.13
C ARG A 47 19.76 -8.80 3.44
N LYS A 48 18.92 -9.60 4.10
CA LYS A 48 18.30 -10.79 3.49
C LYS A 48 17.32 -10.39 2.39
N TRP A 49 16.84 -11.38 1.66
CA TRP A 49 15.74 -11.25 0.68
C TRP A 49 16.03 -10.26 -0.44
N GLY A 50 17.22 -10.34 -1.01
CA GLY A 50 17.61 -9.38 -2.03
C GLY A 50 17.88 -7.98 -1.49
N GLY A 51 18.37 -7.87 -0.27
CA GLY A 51 18.60 -6.60 0.45
C GLY A 51 19.56 -5.61 -0.22
N GLY A 52 20.21 -6.02 -1.33
CA GLY A 52 20.95 -5.11 -2.22
C GLY A 52 20.05 -4.38 -3.21
N THR A 53 18.78 -4.76 -3.35
CA THR A 53 17.83 -4.27 -4.35
C THR A 53 16.87 -3.21 -3.81
N MET A 54 16.20 -2.54 -4.74
CA MET A 54 15.08 -1.64 -4.46
C MET A 54 13.79 -2.44 -4.56
N THR A 55 13.26 -2.88 -3.42
CA THR A 55 12.04 -3.68 -3.36
C THR A 55 10.83 -2.76 -3.19
N ALA A 56 9.95 -2.74 -4.19
CA ALA A 56 8.83 -1.81 -4.26
C ALA A 56 7.88 -1.94 -3.07
N GLN A 57 7.51 -3.17 -2.70
CA GLN A 57 6.64 -3.45 -1.56
C GLN A 57 7.16 -2.84 -0.25
N ASN A 58 8.47 -2.83 -0.05
CA ASN A 58 9.08 -2.29 1.16
C ASN A 58 9.26 -0.76 1.13
N GLN A 59 9.15 -0.12 -0.04
CA GLN A 59 9.26 1.33 -0.17
C GLN A 59 7.93 2.04 0.12
N ARG A 60 6.79 1.47 -0.25
CA ARG A 60 5.50 2.13 -0.20
C ARG A 60 5.11 2.69 1.18
N LEU A 61 5.36 1.95 2.25
CA LEU A 61 5.08 2.39 3.62
C LEU A 61 6.05 3.47 4.12
N VAL A 62 7.16 3.68 3.41
CA VAL A 62 8.12 4.75 3.67
C VAL A 62 7.65 6.08 3.08
N TYR A 63 7.08 6.06 1.88
CA TYR A 63 6.73 7.29 1.14
C TYR A 63 5.29 7.76 1.37
N TRP A 64 4.32 6.87 1.57
CA TRP A 64 2.93 7.26 1.83
C TRP A 64 2.75 8.28 2.98
N PRO A 65 3.44 8.16 4.14
CA PRO A 65 3.20 9.09 5.25
C PRO A 65 3.70 10.50 4.96
N MET A 66 4.61 10.68 3.98
CA MET A 66 5.17 11.99 3.61
C MET A 66 4.11 12.96 3.07
N LEU A 67 3.03 12.46 2.47
CA LEU A 67 1.93 13.29 1.99
C LEU A 67 1.24 14.03 3.15
N LYS A 68 0.83 13.32 4.19
CA LYS A 68 0.15 13.93 5.33
C LYS A 68 1.07 14.69 6.27
N SER A 69 2.34 14.30 6.38
CA SER A 69 3.33 15.07 7.15
C SER A 69 3.79 16.33 6.42
N GLY A 70 3.54 16.44 5.10
CA GLY A 70 3.95 17.58 4.29
C GLY A 70 5.42 17.55 3.87
N ASP A 71 6.04 16.39 3.89
CA ASP A 71 7.44 16.16 3.52
C ASP A 71 7.57 15.89 2.01
N PHE A 72 6.93 16.73 1.18
CA PHE A 72 6.82 16.55 -0.27
C PHE A 72 8.18 16.59 -0.97
N ASP A 73 9.14 17.34 -0.44
CA ASP A 73 10.50 17.44 -0.94
C ASP A 73 11.34 16.17 -0.73
N MET A 74 10.88 15.26 0.11
CA MET A 74 11.51 13.97 0.35
C MET A 74 11.11 12.89 -0.68
N MET A 75 10.01 13.07 -1.42
CA MET A 75 9.47 12.04 -2.32
C MET A 75 10.17 11.94 -3.68
N PRO A 76 10.75 13.02 -4.26
CA PRO A 76 11.34 12.97 -5.59
C PRO A 76 12.49 11.97 -5.78
N SER A 77 13.22 11.60 -4.74
CA SER A 77 14.28 10.58 -4.84
C SER A 77 13.73 9.25 -5.37
N GLN A 78 12.55 8.86 -4.91
CA GLN A 78 11.86 7.65 -5.35
C GLN A 78 11.25 7.81 -6.75
N PHE A 79 10.53 8.90 -7.00
CA PHE A 79 9.89 9.15 -8.31
C PHE A 79 10.93 9.24 -9.43
N ASN A 80 12.01 9.98 -9.21
CA ASN A 80 13.10 10.12 -10.17
C ASN A 80 13.81 8.80 -10.45
N PHE A 81 13.93 7.93 -9.45
CA PHE A 81 14.51 6.62 -9.63
C PHE A 81 13.70 5.79 -10.63
N TYR A 82 12.41 5.61 -10.41
CA TYR A 82 11.54 4.85 -11.33
C TYR A 82 11.43 5.51 -12.71
N ASN A 83 11.37 6.84 -12.75
CA ASN A 83 11.33 7.58 -14.02
C ASN A 83 12.61 7.38 -14.85
N ARG A 84 13.78 7.33 -14.23
CA ARG A 84 15.05 7.00 -14.93
C ARG A 84 15.07 5.57 -15.48
N MET A 85 14.36 4.64 -14.83
CA MET A 85 14.31 3.22 -15.22
C MET A 85 13.23 2.93 -16.27
N LEU A 86 12.40 3.91 -16.61
CA LEU A 86 11.26 3.75 -17.52
C LEU A 86 11.63 3.05 -18.83
N LYS A 87 12.68 3.51 -19.51
CA LYS A 87 13.13 2.91 -20.79
C LYS A 87 13.52 1.46 -20.67
N ASN A 88 14.14 1.06 -19.56
CA ASN A 88 14.52 -0.33 -19.33
C ASN A 88 13.29 -1.21 -19.03
N ALA A 89 12.30 -0.66 -18.31
CA ALA A 89 11.04 -1.35 -18.05
C ALA A 89 10.20 -1.53 -19.34
N GLU A 90 10.18 -0.54 -20.22
CA GLU A 90 9.57 -0.63 -21.56
C GLU A 90 10.29 -1.65 -22.45
N LEU A 91 11.63 -1.59 -22.47
CA LEU A 91 12.46 -2.54 -23.22
C LEU A 91 12.22 -3.98 -22.75
N ARG A 92 12.00 -4.20 -21.46
CA ARG A 92 11.63 -5.49 -20.90
C ARG A 92 10.36 -6.05 -21.54
N SER A 93 9.28 -5.27 -21.57
CA SER A 93 8.01 -5.65 -22.20
C SER A 93 8.18 -5.94 -23.69
N HIS A 94 8.89 -5.08 -24.38
CA HIS A 94 9.15 -5.25 -25.81
C HIS A 94 9.97 -6.51 -26.14
N VAL A 95 11.05 -6.75 -25.41
CA VAL A 95 11.95 -7.89 -25.68
C VAL A 95 11.33 -9.23 -25.35
N TYR A 96 10.63 -9.33 -24.21
CA TYR A 96 10.10 -10.61 -23.77
C TYR A 96 8.70 -10.92 -24.29
N TRP A 97 7.90 -9.88 -24.51
CA TRP A 97 6.48 -10.08 -24.82
C TRP A 97 6.00 -9.37 -26.08
N GLN A 98 6.83 -8.50 -26.68
CA GLN A 98 6.55 -7.78 -27.94
C GLN A 98 5.31 -6.87 -27.85
N HIS A 99 5.09 -6.24 -26.69
CA HIS A 99 4.07 -5.24 -26.51
C HIS A 99 4.60 -3.97 -25.82
N GLU A 100 3.83 -2.92 -25.84
CA GLU A 100 4.13 -1.64 -25.21
C GLU A 100 3.90 -1.67 -23.69
N GLY A 101 4.38 -0.62 -22.99
CA GLY A 101 4.19 -0.43 -21.57
C GLY A 101 5.38 -0.87 -20.73
N ALA A 102 5.49 -0.29 -19.55
CA ALA A 102 6.61 -0.48 -18.64
C ALA A 102 6.33 -1.58 -17.61
N CYS A 103 7.08 -2.67 -17.65
CA CYS A 103 7.04 -3.73 -16.64
C CYS A 103 8.11 -3.50 -15.56
N PHE A 104 7.69 -3.08 -14.39
CA PHE A 104 8.53 -3.04 -13.19
C PHE A 104 8.29 -4.30 -12.36
N CYS A 105 9.36 -5.01 -12.05
CA CYS A 105 9.32 -6.13 -11.10
C CYS A 105 9.27 -5.62 -9.66
N GLU A 106 8.89 -6.48 -8.75
CA GLU A 106 8.86 -6.15 -7.33
C GLU A 106 10.24 -5.76 -6.80
N GLN A 107 11.29 -6.49 -7.19
CA GLN A 107 12.67 -6.22 -6.80
C GLN A 107 13.52 -5.84 -8.02
N ILE A 108 14.07 -4.65 -8.01
CA ILE A 108 14.92 -4.15 -9.10
C ILE A 108 16.28 -3.65 -8.61
N GLU A 109 17.28 -3.80 -9.47
CA GLU A 109 18.61 -3.22 -9.31
C GLU A 109 18.63 -1.74 -9.71
N ASN A 110 19.76 -1.07 -9.51
CA ASN A 110 19.95 0.35 -9.82
C ASN A 110 19.66 0.73 -11.29
N PHE A 111 19.61 -0.25 -12.18
CA PHE A 111 19.30 -0.07 -13.61
C PHE A 111 17.88 -0.53 -13.99
N GLY A 112 17.04 -0.88 -13.00
CA GLY A 112 15.60 -1.12 -13.20
C GLY A 112 15.21 -2.51 -13.66
N LEU A 113 16.12 -3.49 -13.62
CA LEU A 113 15.86 -4.89 -13.92
C LEU A 113 15.97 -5.74 -12.66
N PRO A 114 15.31 -6.91 -12.59
CA PRO A 114 15.39 -7.79 -11.43
C PRO A 114 16.83 -8.29 -11.23
N ASN A 115 17.22 -8.55 -9.99
CA ASN A 115 18.50 -9.14 -9.72
C ASN A 115 18.52 -10.62 -10.16
N PRO A 116 19.69 -11.18 -10.47
CA PRO A 116 19.80 -12.56 -10.95
C PRO A 116 19.28 -13.61 -9.96
N ALA A 117 19.43 -13.38 -8.65
CA ALA A 117 18.97 -14.32 -7.64
C ALA A 117 17.43 -14.43 -7.64
N GLU A 118 16.74 -13.29 -7.71
CA GLU A 118 15.28 -13.23 -7.74
C GLU A 118 14.69 -13.60 -9.10
N TYR A 119 15.43 -13.31 -10.18
CA TYR A 119 15.06 -13.76 -11.52
C TYR A 119 15.12 -15.29 -11.66
N GLY A 120 16.00 -15.96 -10.88
CA GLY A 120 16.09 -17.41 -10.79
C GLY A 120 17.12 -18.03 -11.70
N PHE A 121 18.34 -18.28 -11.23
CA PHE A 121 19.41 -18.97 -11.98
C PHE A 121 19.04 -20.38 -12.45
N LYS A 122 18.17 -21.08 -11.72
CA LYS A 122 17.77 -22.47 -12.01
C LYS A 122 16.44 -22.55 -12.76
N ARG A 123 16.00 -21.48 -13.38
CA ARG A 123 14.72 -21.46 -14.09
C ARG A 123 14.71 -22.46 -15.25
N PRO A 124 13.61 -23.20 -15.45
CA PRO A 124 13.46 -24.09 -16.58
C PRO A 124 13.47 -23.34 -17.92
N ALA A 125 13.98 -23.96 -18.98
CA ALA A 125 14.03 -23.36 -20.29
C ALA A 125 12.65 -23.02 -20.88
N TRP A 126 11.61 -23.71 -20.46
CA TRP A 126 10.22 -23.48 -20.88
C TRP A 126 9.52 -22.36 -20.13
N PHE A 127 10.09 -21.90 -19.00
CA PHE A 127 9.48 -20.85 -18.20
C PHE A 127 9.57 -19.49 -18.93
N ASP A 128 8.55 -18.65 -18.81
CA ASP A 128 8.52 -17.34 -19.47
C ASP A 128 9.72 -16.50 -19.06
N LYS A 129 10.50 -16.07 -20.07
CA LYS A 129 11.76 -15.34 -19.85
C LYS A 129 11.56 -13.97 -19.20
N GLY A 130 10.38 -13.42 -19.30
CA GLY A 130 10.02 -12.15 -18.70
C GLY A 130 9.58 -12.23 -17.23
N LEU A 131 9.41 -13.42 -16.67
CA LEU A 131 8.96 -13.61 -15.29
C LEU A 131 10.12 -13.99 -14.38
N GLU A 132 10.04 -13.60 -13.12
CA GLU A 132 10.87 -14.15 -12.05
C GLU A 132 10.47 -15.61 -11.80
N TYR A 133 11.46 -16.51 -11.76
CA TYR A 133 11.26 -17.88 -11.31
C TYR A 133 11.34 -17.94 -9.78
N ASN A 134 10.41 -17.26 -9.15
CA ASN A 134 10.31 -17.07 -7.71
C ASN A 134 8.84 -17.10 -7.31
N ALA A 135 8.47 -18.05 -6.46
CA ALA A 135 7.08 -18.29 -6.08
C ALA A 135 6.42 -17.10 -5.32
N TRP A 136 7.20 -16.21 -4.74
CA TRP A 136 6.71 -15.01 -4.07
C TRP A 136 6.58 -13.83 -5.03
N LEU A 137 7.47 -13.67 -6.00
CA LEU A 137 7.57 -12.47 -6.85
C LEU A 137 6.90 -12.60 -8.22
N GLU A 138 6.62 -13.83 -8.70
CA GLU A 138 6.01 -14.03 -10.01
C GLU A 138 4.66 -13.29 -10.12
N TYR A 139 4.45 -12.59 -11.24
CA TYR A 139 3.26 -11.78 -11.51
C TYR A 139 3.00 -10.64 -10.52
N GLU A 140 3.96 -10.27 -9.70
CA GLU A 140 3.82 -9.16 -8.75
C GLU A 140 4.48 -7.91 -9.31
N TRP A 141 3.71 -7.13 -10.02
CA TRP A 141 4.14 -5.92 -10.69
C TRP A 141 3.20 -4.72 -10.47
N ASP A 142 2.17 -4.88 -9.64
CA ASP A 142 1.17 -3.84 -9.39
C ASP A 142 1.60 -2.79 -8.35
N THR A 143 2.68 -3.01 -7.59
CA THR A 143 3.19 -2.04 -6.63
C THR A 143 3.64 -0.72 -7.28
N ILE A 144 4.06 -0.72 -8.55
CA ILE A 144 4.36 0.51 -9.31
C ILE A 144 3.16 1.45 -9.37
N LEU A 145 1.94 0.93 -9.32
CA LEU A 145 0.72 1.73 -9.33
C LEU A 145 0.56 2.56 -8.05
N GLU A 146 1.10 2.09 -6.90
CA GLU A 146 1.15 2.91 -5.69
C GLU A 146 2.06 4.13 -5.88
N PHE A 147 3.19 3.96 -6.56
CA PHE A 147 4.09 5.08 -6.87
C PHE A 147 3.48 6.05 -7.88
N CYS A 148 2.76 5.54 -8.88
CA CYS A 148 1.96 6.37 -9.78
C CYS A 148 0.91 7.18 -9.01
N GLN A 149 0.21 6.55 -8.05
CA GLN A 149 -0.76 7.25 -7.21
C GLN A 149 -0.08 8.29 -6.30
N MET A 150 1.06 7.98 -5.70
CA MET A 150 1.82 8.94 -4.89
C MET A 150 2.22 10.19 -5.70
N ILE A 151 2.66 10.02 -6.95
CA ILE A 151 2.95 11.13 -7.87
C ILE A 151 1.68 11.98 -8.09
N LEU A 152 0.55 11.36 -8.40
CA LEU A 152 -0.73 12.05 -8.58
C LEU A 152 -1.16 12.77 -7.30
N GLU A 153 -0.96 12.15 -6.15
CA GLU A 153 -1.30 12.76 -4.85
C GLU A 153 -0.39 13.95 -4.49
N THR A 154 0.88 13.99 -4.91
CA THR A 154 1.70 15.20 -4.69
C THR A 154 1.14 16.42 -5.41
N LYS A 155 0.53 16.22 -6.59
CA LYS A 155 -0.22 17.28 -7.25
C LYS A 155 -1.44 17.71 -6.44
N ASN A 156 -2.20 16.76 -5.91
CA ASN A 156 -3.40 17.04 -5.13
C ASN A 156 -3.09 17.71 -3.79
N TYR A 157 -2.04 17.27 -3.09
CA TYR A 157 -1.68 17.76 -1.76
C TYR A 157 -0.88 19.06 -1.78
N ALA A 158 0.02 19.23 -2.76
CA ALA A 158 0.99 20.34 -2.79
C ALA A 158 0.94 21.19 -4.07
N GLY A 159 0.11 20.84 -5.05
CA GLY A 159 0.12 21.51 -6.35
C GLY A 159 1.41 21.25 -7.14
N ALA A 160 2.13 20.18 -6.86
CA ALA A 160 3.39 19.86 -7.51
C ALA A 160 3.24 19.70 -9.03
N ASP A 161 4.26 20.11 -9.80
CA ASP A 161 4.34 19.77 -11.21
C ASP A 161 4.74 18.31 -11.39
N ILE A 162 3.81 17.52 -11.88
CA ILE A 162 4.02 16.08 -12.14
C ILE A 162 4.24 15.78 -13.61
N THR A 163 4.31 16.80 -14.47
CA THR A 163 4.50 16.63 -15.92
C THR A 163 5.66 15.72 -16.29
N PRO A 164 6.83 15.78 -15.61
CA PRO A 164 7.95 14.89 -15.92
C PRO A 164 7.67 13.38 -15.68
N TYR A 165 6.66 13.06 -14.87
CA TYR A 165 6.33 11.69 -14.49
C TYR A 165 5.10 11.11 -15.22
N LEU A 166 4.41 11.92 -16.04
CA LEU A 166 3.26 11.42 -16.80
C LEU A 166 3.59 10.24 -17.69
N PRO A 167 4.76 10.21 -18.40
CA PRO A 167 5.14 9.04 -19.19
C PRO A 167 5.28 7.75 -18.38
N LEU A 168 5.77 7.85 -17.12
CA LEU A 168 5.86 6.69 -16.22
C LEU A 168 4.47 6.13 -15.89
N ILE A 169 3.51 7.00 -15.58
CA ILE A 169 2.13 6.62 -15.26
C ILE A 169 1.48 5.96 -16.46
N GLU A 170 1.55 6.61 -17.64
CA GLU A 170 0.93 6.14 -18.87
C GLU A 170 1.52 4.80 -19.33
N SER A 171 2.84 4.66 -19.28
CA SER A 171 3.51 3.43 -19.69
C SER A 171 3.22 2.28 -18.72
N SER A 172 3.13 2.55 -17.41
CA SER A 172 2.72 1.55 -16.42
C SER A 172 1.28 1.08 -16.66
N LEU A 173 0.33 2.00 -16.88
CA LEU A 173 -1.05 1.63 -17.22
C LEU A 173 -1.16 0.83 -18.53
N THR A 174 -0.42 1.25 -19.55
CA THR A 174 -0.38 0.55 -20.85
C THR A 174 0.10 -0.89 -20.69
N PHE A 175 1.09 -1.15 -19.82
CA PHE A 175 1.56 -2.50 -19.54
C PHE A 175 0.42 -3.41 -19.08
N PHE A 176 -0.42 -2.99 -18.15
CA PHE A 176 -1.50 -3.85 -17.65
C PHE A 176 -2.54 -4.17 -18.72
N ASP A 177 -2.93 -3.22 -19.56
CA ASP A 177 -3.89 -3.48 -20.64
C ASP A 177 -3.29 -4.44 -21.70
N GLU A 178 -2.13 -4.12 -22.21
CA GLU A 178 -1.47 -4.89 -23.29
C GLU A 178 -1.08 -6.30 -22.80
N HIS A 179 -0.49 -6.39 -21.61
CA HIS A 179 0.03 -7.66 -21.10
C HIS A 179 -1.07 -8.68 -20.83
N TYR A 180 -2.17 -8.27 -20.17
CA TYR A 180 -3.25 -9.21 -19.89
C TYR A 180 -4.03 -9.61 -21.15
N ARG A 181 -4.10 -8.76 -22.18
CA ARG A 181 -4.60 -9.12 -23.51
C ARG A 181 -3.70 -10.16 -24.18
N LEU A 182 -2.38 -9.98 -24.10
CA LEU A 182 -1.42 -10.95 -24.62
C LEU A 182 -1.54 -12.29 -23.88
N LEU A 183 -1.59 -12.28 -22.55
CA LEU A 183 -1.72 -13.51 -21.75
C LEU A 183 -3.01 -14.26 -22.08
N ALA A 184 -4.12 -13.57 -22.30
CA ALA A 184 -5.37 -14.20 -22.75
C ALA A 184 -5.21 -14.83 -24.13
N SER A 185 -4.63 -14.11 -25.09
CA SER A 185 -4.37 -14.61 -26.45
C SER A 185 -3.50 -15.85 -26.46
N ARG A 186 -2.41 -15.87 -25.69
CA ARG A 186 -1.50 -17.04 -25.54
C ARG A 186 -2.22 -18.28 -25.01
N ARG A 187 -3.29 -18.11 -24.24
CA ARG A 187 -4.14 -19.20 -23.75
C ARG A 187 -5.30 -19.56 -24.69
N GLY A 188 -5.40 -18.91 -25.86
CA GLY A 188 -6.54 -19.08 -26.78
C GLY A 188 -7.87 -18.62 -26.16
N ARG A 189 -7.84 -17.59 -25.29
CA ARG A 189 -9.01 -17.06 -24.58
C ARG A 189 -9.28 -15.61 -24.98
N LYS A 190 -10.53 -15.16 -24.80
CA LYS A 190 -10.85 -13.74 -24.89
C LYS A 190 -10.21 -12.98 -23.74
N ALA A 191 -9.76 -11.77 -23.99
CA ALA A 191 -9.21 -10.90 -22.97
C ALA A 191 -10.27 -10.29 -22.05
N LEU A 192 -11.48 -10.09 -22.59
CA LEU A 192 -12.63 -9.57 -21.86
C LEU A 192 -13.59 -10.70 -21.50
N ASP A 193 -14.21 -10.59 -20.34
CA ASP A 193 -15.29 -11.46 -19.89
C ASP A 193 -16.64 -11.11 -20.55
N GLY A 194 -17.73 -11.76 -20.10
CA GLY A 194 -19.07 -11.54 -20.65
C GLY A 194 -19.63 -10.14 -20.41
N ASP A 195 -19.13 -9.45 -19.41
CA ASP A 195 -19.54 -8.09 -19.02
C ASP A 195 -18.63 -7.00 -19.61
N GLY A 196 -17.62 -7.40 -20.42
CA GLY A 196 -16.68 -6.50 -21.06
C GLY A 196 -15.48 -6.11 -20.19
N HIS A 197 -15.26 -6.78 -19.07
CA HIS A 197 -14.14 -6.51 -18.20
C HIS A 197 -12.90 -7.33 -18.55
N LEU A 198 -11.73 -6.72 -18.38
CA LEU A 198 -10.43 -7.35 -18.60
C LEU A 198 -10.19 -8.46 -17.56
N ILE A 199 -9.75 -9.63 -18.04
CA ILE A 199 -9.42 -10.78 -17.21
C ILE A 199 -7.95 -10.69 -16.79
N LEU A 200 -7.69 -10.30 -15.56
CA LEU A 200 -6.35 -10.20 -14.98
C LEU A 200 -5.88 -11.58 -14.48
N PHE A 201 -5.40 -12.42 -15.41
CA PHE A 201 -4.95 -13.78 -15.14
C PHE A 201 -3.78 -14.21 -16.05
N PRO A 202 -2.75 -14.92 -15.54
CA PRO A 202 -2.44 -15.10 -14.13
C PRO A 202 -1.93 -13.82 -13.50
N GLY A 203 -2.15 -13.68 -12.19
CA GLY A 203 -1.72 -12.54 -11.40
C GLY A 203 -1.30 -12.91 -9.99
N SER A 204 -0.97 -11.92 -9.21
CA SER A 204 -0.70 -12.01 -7.78
C SER A 204 -1.55 -11.00 -7.00
N ALA A 205 -2.00 -11.39 -5.82
CA ALA A 205 -2.48 -10.44 -4.83
C ALA A 205 -1.42 -10.36 -3.73
N CYS A 206 -0.53 -9.39 -3.86
CA CYS A 206 0.73 -9.29 -3.13
C CYS A 206 1.54 -10.60 -3.25
N GLU A 207 2.50 -10.83 -2.36
CA GLU A 207 3.19 -12.12 -2.27
C GLU A 207 2.30 -13.27 -1.77
N THR A 208 1.08 -12.96 -1.31
CA THR A 208 0.24 -13.91 -0.57
C THR A 208 -0.55 -14.84 -1.47
N TYR A 209 -1.41 -14.32 -2.34
CA TYR A 209 -2.24 -15.17 -3.19
C TYR A 209 -1.67 -15.20 -4.60
N LYS A 210 -1.33 -16.38 -5.09
CA LYS A 210 -0.64 -16.56 -6.36
C LYS A 210 -1.51 -17.30 -7.39
N MET A 211 -1.19 -17.07 -8.66
CA MET A 211 -2.00 -17.50 -9.81
C MET A 211 -3.44 -17.02 -9.68
N THR A 212 -3.59 -15.77 -9.30
CA THR A 212 -4.90 -15.16 -9.09
C THR A 212 -5.57 -14.80 -10.41
N ASN A 213 -6.91 -14.93 -10.40
CA ASN A 213 -7.78 -14.32 -11.40
C ASN A 213 -8.43 -13.09 -10.74
N ASN A 214 -8.19 -11.91 -11.31
CA ASN A 214 -8.79 -10.67 -10.85
C ASN A 214 -8.47 -10.36 -9.35
N ALA A 215 -7.18 -10.17 -9.05
CA ALA A 215 -6.73 -9.79 -7.71
C ALA A 215 -7.33 -8.46 -7.25
N SER A 216 -7.83 -8.41 -6.02
CA SER A 216 -8.46 -7.20 -5.44
C SER A 216 -7.49 -6.03 -5.32
N SER A 217 -6.21 -6.29 -4.96
CA SER A 217 -5.15 -5.28 -4.88
C SER A 217 -4.90 -4.62 -6.23
N THR A 218 -4.72 -5.42 -7.28
CA THR A 218 -4.45 -4.94 -8.65
C THR A 218 -5.65 -4.19 -9.25
N ILE A 219 -6.87 -4.72 -9.05
CA ILE A 219 -8.09 -4.05 -9.50
C ILE A 219 -8.25 -2.69 -8.83
N ALA A 220 -8.12 -2.64 -7.51
CA ALA A 220 -8.25 -1.41 -6.74
C ALA A 220 -7.19 -0.38 -7.16
N ALA A 221 -5.96 -0.83 -7.40
CA ALA A 221 -4.88 -0.02 -7.92
C ALA A 221 -5.20 0.61 -9.27
N LEU A 222 -5.56 -0.21 -10.26
CA LEU A 222 -5.87 0.25 -11.61
C LEU A 222 -7.04 1.24 -11.62
N ARG A 223 -8.14 0.93 -10.91
CA ARG A 223 -9.28 1.83 -10.81
C ARG A 223 -8.90 3.17 -10.21
N THR A 224 -8.23 3.18 -9.06
CA THR A 224 -7.89 4.41 -8.35
C THR A 224 -6.91 5.27 -9.14
N VAL A 225 -5.87 4.68 -9.74
CA VAL A 225 -4.90 5.41 -10.57
C VAL A 225 -5.58 5.99 -11.80
N LEU A 226 -6.40 5.21 -12.52
CA LEU A 226 -7.13 5.69 -13.70
C LEU A 226 -8.10 6.81 -13.34
N GLU A 227 -8.93 6.65 -12.30
CA GLU A 227 -9.88 7.66 -11.85
C GLU A 227 -9.18 8.98 -11.46
N THR A 228 -8.00 8.87 -10.86
CA THR A 228 -7.20 10.05 -10.47
C THR A 228 -6.52 10.67 -11.70
N TYR A 229 -5.95 9.84 -12.57
CA TYR A 229 -5.23 10.30 -13.75
C TYR A 229 -6.14 10.95 -14.81
N ILE A 230 -7.33 10.42 -15.03
CA ILE A 230 -8.34 10.99 -15.94
C ILE A 230 -8.66 12.45 -15.55
N LYS A 231 -8.71 12.77 -14.27
CA LYS A 231 -8.93 14.15 -13.78
C LYS A 231 -7.77 15.09 -14.13
N VAL A 232 -6.58 14.54 -14.36
CA VAL A 232 -5.38 15.31 -14.74
C VAL A 232 -5.29 15.50 -16.25
N CYS A 233 -5.52 14.44 -17.03
CA CYS A 233 -5.26 14.44 -18.48
C CYS A 233 -6.50 14.46 -19.36
N ASN A 234 -7.69 14.13 -18.84
CA ASN A 234 -8.97 14.06 -19.57
C ASN A 234 -8.87 13.37 -20.96
N ASN A 235 -8.28 12.17 -21.01
CA ASN A 235 -8.00 11.44 -22.23
C ASN A 235 -8.95 10.24 -22.39
N GLU A 236 -9.62 10.12 -23.54
CA GLU A 236 -10.60 9.06 -23.85
C GLU A 236 -9.99 7.63 -23.77
N LYS A 237 -8.70 7.46 -24.09
CA LYS A 237 -8.00 6.17 -23.94
C LYS A 237 -8.12 5.63 -22.52
N TRP A 238 -7.88 6.47 -21.53
CA TRP A 238 -7.87 6.06 -20.13
C TRP A 238 -9.30 5.89 -19.58
N GLN A 239 -10.27 6.65 -20.10
CA GLN A 239 -11.68 6.45 -19.78
C GLN A 239 -12.15 5.07 -20.26
N LYS A 240 -11.85 4.72 -21.51
CA LYS A 240 -12.13 3.39 -22.06
C LYS A 240 -11.43 2.27 -21.30
N MET A 241 -10.19 2.47 -20.91
CA MET A 241 -9.49 1.49 -20.08
C MET A 241 -10.19 1.30 -18.73
N LEU A 242 -10.59 2.38 -18.05
CA LEU A 242 -11.31 2.30 -16.78
C LEU A 242 -12.61 1.49 -16.88
N GLU A 243 -13.35 1.64 -17.98
CA GLU A 243 -14.58 0.87 -18.26
C GLU A 243 -14.32 -0.64 -18.35
N THR A 244 -13.10 -1.05 -18.74
CA THR A 244 -12.74 -2.47 -18.83
C THR A 244 -12.20 -3.03 -17.51
N ILE A 245 -11.91 -2.21 -16.51
CA ILE A 245 -11.42 -2.73 -15.23
C ILE A 245 -12.57 -3.34 -14.42
N PRO A 246 -12.47 -4.63 -14.01
CA PRO A 246 -13.54 -5.30 -13.28
C PRO A 246 -13.83 -4.63 -11.91
N PRO A 247 -14.98 -4.90 -11.31
CA PRO A 247 -15.23 -4.52 -9.93
C PRO A 247 -14.35 -5.31 -8.96
N VAL A 248 -14.10 -4.74 -7.78
CA VAL A 248 -13.40 -5.45 -6.70
C VAL A 248 -14.19 -6.71 -6.33
N PRO A 249 -13.56 -7.90 -6.33
CA PRO A 249 -14.25 -9.15 -6.08
C PRO A 249 -14.75 -9.24 -4.63
N LEU A 250 -15.97 -9.73 -4.47
CA LEU A 250 -16.60 -9.96 -3.18
C LEU A 250 -16.89 -11.45 -3.00
N ARG A 251 -16.94 -11.91 -1.75
CA ARG A 251 -17.34 -13.26 -1.39
C ARG A 251 -18.26 -13.26 -0.17
N TYR A 252 -19.02 -14.33 -0.01
CA TYR A 252 -19.77 -14.57 1.21
C TYR A 252 -19.02 -15.58 2.08
N ILE A 253 -18.94 -15.30 3.37
CA ILE A 253 -18.36 -16.19 4.37
C ILE A 253 -19.41 -16.51 5.42
N GLU A 254 -19.40 -17.75 5.91
CA GLU A 254 -20.23 -18.18 7.02
C GLU A 254 -19.57 -17.77 8.33
N VAL A 255 -20.29 -17.02 9.16
CA VAL A 255 -19.85 -16.63 10.50
C VAL A 255 -20.59 -17.48 11.52
N LYS A 256 -19.83 -18.23 12.32
CA LYS A 256 -20.38 -18.92 13.48
C LYS A 256 -20.54 -17.90 14.61
N ASP A 257 -21.77 -17.61 14.96
CA ASP A 257 -22.09 -16.70 16.06
C ASP A 257 -21.71 -17.35 17.41
N SER A 258 -20.50 -17.03 17.89
CA SER A 258 -19.96 -17.56 19.15
C SER A 258 -20.64 -16.94 20.40
N LEU A 259 -21.53 -15.98 20.24
CA LEU A 259 -22.17 -15.26 21.34
C LEU A 259 -23.53 -15.90 21.77
N ASN A 260 -24.08 -16.86 21.00
CA ASN A 260 -25.35 -17.52 21.32
C ASN A 260 -25.16 -19.02 21.59
N LEU A 261 -24.47 -19.37 22.68
CA LEU A 261 -24.26 -20.74 23.14
C LEU A 261 -25.56 -21.44 23.63
N GLN A 262 -26.72 -20.78 23.57
CA GLN A 262 -27.99 -21.32 24.10
C GLN A 262 -29.08 -21.61 23.05
N ALA A 263 -28.85 -21.34 21.77
CA ALA A 263 -29.86 -21.63 20.73
C ALA A 263 -29.52 -22.91 19.96
N SER A 264 -30.32 -23.95 20.13
CA SER A 264 -30.22 -25.23 19.44
C SER A 264 -30.61 -25.20 17.95
N THR A 265 -30.81 -24.04 17.36
CA THR A 265 -31.08 -23.81 15.93
C THR A 265 -30.28 -22.63 15.44
N MET A 266 -28.98 -22.84 15.18
CA MET A 266 -28.13 -21.79 14.60
C MET A 266 -28.40 -21.73 13.09
N THR A 267 -29.10 -20.70 12.64
CA THR A 267 -29.06 -20.31 11.22
C THR A 267 -27.70 -19.70 10.95
N PRO A 268 -26.92 -20.19 9.97
CA PRO A 268 -25.63 -19.59 9.64
C PRO A 268 -25.81 -18.11 9.29
N ALA A 269 -25.07 -17.23 9.93
CA ALA A 269 -25.03 -15.83 9.55
C ALA A 269 -23.99 -15.68 8.43
N TRP A 270 -24.42 -15.19 7.27
CA TRP A 270 -23.55 -14.92 6.13
C TRP A 270 -23.11 -13.46 6.10
N LYS A 271 -21.83 -13.21 5.92
CA LYS A 271 -21.25 -11.89 5.77
C LYS A 271 -20.65 -11.73 4.37
N GLN A 272 -20.92 -10.58 3.75
CA GLN A 272 -20.26 -10.22 2.51
C GLN A 272 -18.92 -9.55 2.82
N THR A 273 -17.85 -10.06 2.25
CA THR A 273 -16.49 -9.57 2.46
C THR A 273 -15.77 -9.34 1.14
N ILE A 274 -14.74 -8.51 1.15
CA ILE A 274 -13.84 -8.35 0.01
C ILE A 274 -13.05 -9.65 -0.15
N SER A 275 -13.07 -10.23 -1.34
CA SER A 275 -12.25 -11.40 -1.66
C SER A 275 -10.84 -10.98 -2.06
N PRO A 276 -9.78 -11.73 -1.72
CA PRO A 276 -8.43 -11.41 -2.20
C PRO A 276 -8.29 -11.45 -3.73
N ALA A 277 -9.09 -12.28 -4.38
CA ALA A 277 -9.23 -12.38 -5.83
C ALA A 277 -10.54 -13.10 -6.17
N LYS A 278 -10.92 -13.15 -7.45
CA LYS A 278 -12.04 -13.99 -7.92
C LYS A 278 -11.76 -15.49 -7.71
N SER A 279 -10.49 -15.89 -7.91
CA SER A 279 -9.96 -17.21 -7.57
C SER A 279 -8.43 -17.16 -7.48
N TRP A 280 -7.83 -18.16 -6.82
CA TRP A 280 -6.38 -18.31 -6.69
C TRP A 280 -6.01 -19.78 -6.58
N GLU A 281 -4.73 -20.09 -6.79
CA GLU A 281 -4.22 -21.47 -6.74
C GLU A 281 -3.58 -21.79 -5.39
N ARG A 282 -2.77 -20.85 -4.84
CA ARG A 282 -2.01 -21.07 -3.62
C ARG A 282 -1.84 -19.82 -2.77
N ILE A 283 -1.54 -20.02 -1.49
CA ILE A 283 -1.22 -18.97 -0.52
C ILE A 283 0.23 -19.15 -0.06
N ASN A 284 1.09 -18.17 -0.31
CA ASN A 284 2.52 -18.24 -0.03
C ASN A 284 2.96 -17.40 1.18
N ASN A 285 2.27 -16.27 1.46
CA ASN A 285 2.67 -15.33 2.49
C ASN A 285 1.50 -15.00 3.43
N ILE A 286 1.64 -13.98 4.25
CA ILE A 286 0.70 -13.58 5.31
C ILE A 286 0.26 -12.11 5.19
N GLU A 287 0.33 -11.51 4.01
CA GLU A 287 -0.28 -10.22 3.73
C GLU A 287 -1.80 -10.36 3.54
N THR A 288 -2.50 -9.27 3.64
CA THR A 288 -3.97 -9.23 3.59
C THR A 288 -4.44 -8.33 2.43
N PRO A 289 -4.21 -8.74 1.16
CA PRO A 289 -4.52 -7.90 -0.01
C PRO A 289 -6.00 -7.58 -0.17
N GLN A 290 -6.91 -8.36 0.43
CA GLN A 290 -8.34 -8.04 0.49
C GLN A 290 -8.66 -6.76 1.29
N LEU A 291 -7.72 -6.23 2.07
CA LEU A 291 -7.84 -4.94 2.74
C LEU A 291 -7.10 -3.79 2.02
N TYR A 292 -6.42 -4.05 0.91
CA TYR A 292 -5.80 -3.01 0.09
C TYR A 292 -6.82 -2.06 -0.56
N PRO A 293 -8.05 -2.49 -0.93
CA PRO A 293 -9.10 -1.54 -1.30
C PRO A 293 -9.48 -0.53 -0.22
N VAL A 294 -9.12 -0.78 1.07
CA VAL A 294 -9.26 0.17 2.18
C VAL A 294 -8.05 1.12 2.23
N PHE A 295 -6.85 0.56 2.24
CA PHE A 295 -5.58 1.29 2.17
C PHE A 295 -4.56 0.47 1.38
N PRO A 296 -3.88 1.05 0.38
CA PRO A 296 -3.81 2.49 0.08
C PRO A 296 -4.94 3.04 -0.81
N TRP A 297 -5.79 2.20 -1.41
CA TRP A 297 -6.66 2.59 -2.52
C TRP A 297 -7.91 3.36 -2.14
N ARG A 298 -8.33 3.36 -0.87
CA ARG A 298 -9.42 4.19 -0.32
C ARG A 298 -10.75 4.05 -1.06
N ILE A 299 -11.04 2.90 -1.63
CA ILE A 299 -12.35 2.57 -2.23
C ILE A 299 -13.37 2.37 -1.11
N TYR A 300 -12.96 1.71 -0.03
CA TYR A 300 -13.73 1.54 1.19
C TYR A 300 -13.11 2.34 2.35
N GLY A 301 -13.93 2.75 3.30
CA GLY A 301 -13.46 3.48 4.49
C GLY A 301 -14.51 4.38 5.10
N VAL A 302 -14.16 5.10 6.14
CA VAL A 302 -15.06 6.06 6.80
C VAL A 302 -15.56 7.10 5.80
N GLY A 303 -16.88 7.31 5.79
CA GLY A 303 -17.54 8.22 4.87
C GLY A 303 -17.81 7.67 3.48
N LYS A 304 -17.31 6.46 3.15
CA LYS A 304 -17.54 5.77 1.87
C LYS A 304 -18.79 4.89 1.96
N GLU A 305 -19.38 4.61 0.79
CA GLU A 305 -20.41 3.58 0.66
C GLU A 305 -19.86 2.20 1.01
N ASN A 306 -20.72 1.31 1.46
CA ASN A 306 -20.37 -0.09 1.73
C ASN A 306 -19.24 -0.28 2.77
N LEU A 307 -19.08 0.65 3.71
CA LEU A 307 -18.10 0.56 4.80
C LEU A 307 -18.18 -0.78 5.53
N GLU A 308 -19.41 -1.30 5.74
CA GLU A 308 -19.63 -2.54 6.48
C GLU A 308 -19.03 -3.78 5.78
N ILE A 309 -18.96 -3.81 4.44
CA ILE A 309 -18.29 -4.89 3.71
C ILE A 309 -16.79 -4.95 4.10
N ALA A 310 -16.14 -3.80 4.21
CA ALA A 310 -14.74 -3.75 4.60
C ALA A 310 -14.53 -4.02 6.11
N ARG A 311 -15.46 -3.61 6.96
CA ARG A 311 -15.47 -3.97 8.40
C ARG A 311 -15.69 -5.46 8.57
N ASP A 312 -16.65 -6.04 7.85
CA ASP A 312 -16.89 -7.48 7.86
C ASP A 312 -15.66 -8.26 7.34
N THR A 313 -14.94 -7.73 6.33
CA THR A 313 -13.66 -8.29 5.89
C THR A 313 -12.63 -8.27 7.02
N TYR A 314 -12.48 -7.13 7.69
CA TYR A 314 -11.54 -6.99 8.80
C TYR A 314 -11.84 -7.94 9.96
N PHE A 315 -13.12 -8.10 10.34
CA PHE A 315 -13.50 -8.87 11.53
C PHE A 315 -13.75 -10.35 11.27
N TYR A 316 -14.11 -10.74 10.06
CA TYR A 316 -14.61 -12.10 9.81
C TYR A 316 -13.88 -12.87 8.71
N ASP A 317 -13.11 -12.17 7.84
CA ASP A 317 -12.32 -12.89 6.84
C ASP A 317 -11.28 -13.78 7.53
N PRO A 318 -11.25 -15.11 7.23
CA PRO A 318 -10.41 -16.06 7.96
C PRO A 318 -8.92 -15.75 7.85
N ASP A 319 -8.47 -15.30 6.66
CA ASP A 319 -7.07 -14.99 6.44
C ASP A 319 -6.72 -13.62 7.04
N ALA A 320 -7.61 -12.63 6.98
CA ALA A 320 -7.41 -11.35 7.65
C ALA A 320 -7.27 -11.51 9.18
N LEU A 321 -8.08 -12.39 9.77
CA LEU A 321 -7.97 -12.75 11.19
C LEU A 321 -6.65 -13.47 11.50
N LYS A 322 -6.32 -14.49 10.71
CA LYS A 322 -5.14 -15.33 10.90
C LYS A 322 -3.84 -14.55 10.76
N PHE A 323 -3.80 -13.61 9.82
CA PHE A 323 -2.59 -12.85 9.48
C PHE A 323 -2.46 -11.53 10.23
N ARG A 324 -3.44 -11.15 11.05
CA ARG A 324 -3.46 -9.89 11.81
C ARG A 324 -2.26 -9.78 12.75
N SER A 325 -1.54 -8.66 12.65
CA SER A 325 -0.40 -8.37 13.50
C SER A 325 -0.03 -6.88 13.45
N HIS A 326 0.77 -6.44 14.42
CA HIS A 326 1.41 -5.13 14.40
C HIS A 326 2.89 -5.19 13.96
N THR A 327 3.45 -6.40 13.78
CA THR A 327 4.90 -6.59 13.61
C THR A 327 5.35 -6.19 12.19
N GLY A 328 6.47 -5.49 12.09
CA GLY A 328 7.12 -5.16 10.81
C GLY A 328 6.19 -4.39 9.85
N TRP A 329 6.10 -4.89 8.64
CA TRP A 329 5.33 -4.32 7.52
C TRP A 329 3.80 -4.49 7.62
N LYS A 330 3.28 -5.11 8.68
CA LYS A 330 1.83 -5.28 8.87
C LYS A 330 1.11 -3.93 8.96
N GLN A 331 -0.05 -3.84 8.32
CA GLN A 331 -0.83 -2.63 8.12
C GLN A 331 -2.15 -2.60 8.88
N ASP A 332 -2.37 -3.56 9.78
CA ASP A 332 -3.66 -3.73 10.48
C ASP A 332 -4.08 -2.48 11.26
N ASN A 333 -3.12 -1.72 11.80
CA ASN A 333 -3.37 -0.43 12.44
C ASN A 333 -3.89 0.63 11.45
N ILE A 334 -3.42 0.58 10.21
CA ILE A 334 -3.85 1.52 9.15
C ILE A 334 -5.28 1.19 8.74
N TRP A 335 -5.56 -0.08 8.45
CA TRP A 335 -6.91 -0.51 8.07
C TRP A 335 -7.91 -0.26 9.19
N ALA A 336 -7.57 -0.57 10.44
CA ALA A 336 -8.42 -0.25 11.59
C ALA A 336 -8.76 1.25 11.65
N ALA A 337 -7.76 2.12 11.48
CA ALA A 337 -7.97 3.57 11.45
C ALA A 337 -8.86 4.00 10.28
N CYS A 338 -8.60 3.51 9.06
CA CYS A 338 -9.39 3.83 7.87
C CYS A 338 -10.84 3.35 7.95
N LEU A 339 -11.11 2.32 8.73
CA LEU A 339 -12.45 1.76 8.97
C LEU A 339 -13.17 2.41 10.17
N GLY A 340 -12.54 3.34 10.88
CA GLY A 340 -13.08 3.99 12.06
C GLY A 340 -13.19 3.06 13.28
N LEU A 341 -12.33 2.05 13.36
CA LEU A 341 -12.27 1.09 14.47
C LEU A 341 -11.30 1.62 15.53
N THR A 342 -11.81 2.52 16.38
CA THR A 342 -10.97 3.31 17.30
C THR A 342 -10.14 2.46 18.27
N GLU A 343 -10.73 1.44 18.90
CA GLU A 343 -10.02 0.64 19.90
C GLU A 343 -8.95 -0.27 19.27
N GLU A 344 -9.23 -0.86 18.11
CA GLU A 344 -8.27 -1.64 17.33
C GLU A 344 -7.11 -0.75 16.84
N ALA A 345 -7.43 0.41 16.26
CA ALA A 345 -6.44 1.37 15.79
C ALA A 345 -5.55 1.86 16.94
N LYS A 346 -6.13 2.16 18.11
CA LYS A 346 -5.45 2.54 19.34
C LYS A 346 -4.47 1.44 19.78
N SER A 347 -4.96 0.23 19.95
CA SER A 347 -4.17 -0.92 20.44
C SER A 347 -2.98 -1.21 19.52
N LEU A 348 -3.24 -1.33 18.22
CA LEU A 348 -2.22 -1.64 17.22
C LEU A 348 -1.22 -0.50 17.03
N SER A 349 -1.65 0.75 17.07
CA SER A 349 -0.75 1.91 16.97
C SER A 349 0.13 2.07 18.21
N LEU A 350 -0.39 1.78 19.40
CA LEU A 350 0.40 1.70 20.61
C LEU A 350 1.50 0.63 20.49
N ALA A 351 1.12 -0.57 20.03
CA ALA A 351 2.09 -1.65 19.85
C ALA A 351 3.20 -1.30 18.84
N LYS A 352 2.85 -0.62 17.73
CA LYS A 352 3.84 -0.17 16.73
C LYS A 352 4.75 0.97 17.20
N LEU A 353 4.24 1.88 17.99
CA LEU A 353 4.96 3.10 18.40
C LEU A 353 5.45 3.06 19.84
N SER A 354 5.40 1.89 20.50
CA SER A 354 6.00 1.65 21.78
C SER A 354 7.51 1.44 21.70
N ASP A 355 8.17 1.61 22.84
CA ASP A 355 9.58 1.28 22.97
C ASP A 355 9.77 -0.23 23.14
N GLY A 356 10.86 -0.72 22.56
CA GLY A 356 11.37 -2.06 22.78
C GLY A 356 12.54 -2.09 23.76
N PRO A 357 12.93 -3.28 24.26
CA PRO A 357 14.04 -3.45 25.20
C PRO A 357 15.42 -3.43 24.52
N HIS A 358 15.51 -3.04 23.26
CA HIS A 358 16.71 -3.14 22.46
C HIS A 358 17.54 -1.85 22.48
N ARG A 359 18.77 -1.91 21.95
CA ARG A 359 19.70 -0.79 21.85
C ARG A 359 19.11 0.41 21.10
N PHE A 360 18.41 0.17 19.96
CA PHE A 360 17.62 1.17 19.27
C PHE A 360 16.21 1.20 19.89
N PRO A 361 15.63 2.35 20.17
CA PRO A 361 14.46 2.43 21.06
C PRO A 361 13.18 1.85 20.46
N ALA A 362 13.05 1.79 19.14
CA ALA A 362 11.82 1.37 18.48
C ALA A 362 12.09 0.69 17.13
N PHE A 363 11.04 0.18 16.46
CA PHE A 363 11.07 -0.37 15.10
C PHE A 363 11.97 -1.60 14.96
N TRP A 364 11.94 -2.47 15.96
CA TRP A 364 12.64 -3.75 15.90
C TRP A 364 11.80 -4.78 15.16
N GLY A 365 12.24 -5.08 13.94
CA GLY A 365 11.64 -6.08 13.09
C GLY A 365 11.84 -7.51 13.60
N PRO A 366 11.31 -8.51 12.86
CA PRO A 366 11.36 -9.92 13.25
C PRO A 366 12.76 -10.52 13.19
N GLY A 367 13.73 -9.85 12.62
CA GLY A 367 15.12 -10.28 12.50
C GLY A 367 16.10 -9.11 12.46
N TYR A 368 17.39 -9.41 12.55
CA TYR A 368 18.46 -8.40 12.55
C TYR A 368 18.52 -7.58 11.26
N ASP A 369 18.15 -8.16 10.14
CA ASP A 369 18.09 -7.51 8.82
C ASP A 369 16.90 -6.55 8.66
N TRP A 370 16.04 -6.44 9.67
CA TRP A 370 14.86 -5.59 9.70
C TRP A 370 14.98 -4.40 10.66
N THR A 371 16.14 -4.19 11.27
CA THR A 371 16.31 -3.18 12.32
C THR A 371 17.24 -2.05 11.88
N PRO A 372 16.87 -0.78 12.10
CA PRO A 372 15.52 -0.32 12.40
C PRO A 372 14.61 -0.52 11.18
N ASP A 373 13.47 -1.16 11.40
CA ASP A 373 12.54 -1.51 10.31
C ASP A 373 11.77 -0.29 9.82
N HIS A 374 12.01 0.11 8.58
CA HIS A 374 11.35 1.27 7.97
C HIS A 374 9.87 1.02 7.67
N ASN A 375 9.46 -0.23 7.41
CA ASN A 375 8.04 -0.56 7.22
C ASN A 375 7.26 -0.52 8.54
N TRP A 376 7.90 -0.92 9.63
CA TRP A 376 7.31 -0.80 10.96
C TRP A 376 7.04 0.66 11.31
N GLY A 377 8.08 1.49 11.19
CA GLY A 377 7.94 2.93 11.45
C GLY A 377 6.95 3.61 10.52
N GLY A 378 7.01 3.28 9.22
CA GLY A 378 6.11 3.82 8.19
C GLY A 378 4.65 3.48 8.43
N SER A 379 4.35 2.20 8.65
CA SER A 379 2.97 1.79 8.97
C SER A 379 2.47 2.38 10.29
N GLY A 380 3.35 2.52 11.30
CA GLY A 380 3.02 3.20 12.55
C GLY A 380 2.67 4.67 12.34
N MET A 381 3.46 5.38 11.53
CA MET A 381 3.25 6.78 11.19
C MET A 381 1.95 6.99 10.40
N ILE A 382 1.71 6.16 9.37
CA ILE A 382 0.48 6.21 8.56
C ILE A 382 -0.75 5.96 9.43
N GLY A 383 -0.74 4.90 10.26
CA GLY A 383 -1.89 4.57 11.10
C GLY A 383 -2.26 5.72 12.03
N LEU A 384 -1.27 6.37 12.67
CA LEU A 384 -1.53 7.53 13.51
C LEU A 384 -2.11 8.72 12.73
N GLN A 385 -1.61 8.96 11.52
CA GLN A 385 -2.13 9.99 10.62
C GLN A 385 -3.59 9.70 10.21
N GLU A 386 -3.91 8.44 9.90
CA GLU A 386 -5.27 8.02 9.54
C GLU A 386 -6.25 8.09 10.72
N MET A 387 -5.79 7.87 11.95
CA MET A 387 -6.60 8.08 13.15
C MET A 387 -7.01 9.55 13.34
N LEU A 388 -6.15 10.49 12.90
CA LEU A 388 -6.32 11.93 13.08
C LEU A 388 -7.07 12.62 11.95
N LEU A 389 -6.76 12.24 10.68
CA LEU A 389 -7.27 12.93 9.51
C LEU A 389 -7.46 11.97 8.35
N GLN A 390 -8.67 11.92 7.80
CA GLN A 390 -9.00 11.23 6.55
C GLN A 390 -9.74 12.18 5.62
N THR A 391 -9.97 11.76 4.37
CA THR A 391 -10.71 12.54 3.39
C THR A 391 -11.73 11.69 2.64
N ASN A 392 -12.88 12.30 2.31
CA ASN A 392 -13.88 11.72 1.43
C ASN A 392 -14.37 12.79 0.45
N GLY A 393 -13.96 12.70 -0.81
CA GLY A 393 -14.17 13.78 -1.78
C GLY A 393 -13.53 15.08 -1.29
N THR A 394 -14.32 16.14 -1.14
CA THR A 394 -13.85 17.41 -0.61
C THR A 394 -13.83 17.47 0.92
N GLN A 395 -14.56 16.58 1.61
CA GLN A 395 -14.61 16.55 3.06
C GLN A 395 -13.29 16.15 3.70
N ILE A 396 -12.94 16.80 4.79
CA ILE A 396 -11.80 16.50 5.64
C ILE A 396 -12.35 16.03 7.00
N LEU A 397 -12.20 14.73 7.26
CA LEU A 397 -12.71 14.06 8.44
C LEU A 397 -11.66 14.12 9.55
N LEU A 398 -11.92 14.84 10.61
CA LEU A 398 -11.03 14.94 11.78
C LEU A 398 -11.43 13.93 12.86
N PHE A 399 -10.43 13.25 13.39
CA PHE A 399 -10.56 12.26 14.46
C PHE A 399 -11.45 11.06 14.10
N PRO A 400 -11.39 10.49 12.88
CA PRO A 400 -12.27 9.41 12.47
C PRO A 400 -12.07 8.10 13.26
N ALA A 401 -10.90 7.92 13.90
CA ALA A 401 -10.58 6.76 14.72
C ALA A 401 -9.70 7.15 15.94
N TRP A 402 -9.92 8.34 16.49
CA TRP A 402 -9.13 8.86 17.62
C TRP A 402 -9.83 8.64 18.96
N PRO A 403 -9.15 8.09 19.99
CA PRO A 403 -9.70 7.94 21.33
C PRO A 403 -9.99 9.30 21.98
N LYS A 404 -11.20 9.50 22.50
CA LYS A 404 -11.60 10.78 23.12
C LYS A 404 -10.73 11.23 24.28
N GLU A 405 -10.21 10.26 25.03
CA GLU A 405 -9.36 10.49 26.20
C GLU A 405 -7.91 10.88 25.87
N TRP A 406 -7.50 10.78 24.60
CA TRP A 406 -6.18 11.15 24.19
C TRP A 406 -6.11 12.62 23.77
N ASN A 407 -5.40 13.42 24.52
CA ASN A 407 -5.08 14.79 24.13
C ASN A 407 -4.05 14.78 22.99
N VAL A 408 -4.23 15.65 22.01
CA VAL A 408 -3.33 15.78 20.88
C VAL A 408 -3.30 17.20 20.32
N HIS A 409 -2.14 17.60 19.84
CA HIS A 409 -1.94 18.71 18.93
C HIS A 409 -1.23 18.19 17.69
N PHE A 410 -1.76 18.48 16.50
CA PHE A 410 -1.16 18.03 15.25
C PHE A 410 -1.28 19.10 14.16
N LYS A 411 -0.40 18.98 13.17
CA LYS A 411 -0.47 19.69 11.89
C LYS A 411 -0.25 18.67 10.77
N LEU A 412 -1.27 18.47 9.95
CA LEU A 412 -1.26 17.53 8.83
C LEU A 412 -1.76 18.20 7.54
N HIS A 413 -1.46 17.56 6.40
CA HIS A 413 -1.88 18.00 5.09
C HIS A 413 -3.03 17.15 4.56
N ALA A 414 -3.83 17.75 3.69
CA ALA A 414 -4.96 17.13 2.98
C ALA A 414 -4.95 17.58 1.51
N PRO A 415 -5.62 16.86 0.59
CA PRO A 415 -5.78 17.28 -0.79
C PRO A 415 -6.34 18.69 -0.94
N GLY A 416 -6.07 19.32 -2.08
CA GLY A 416 -6.45 20.71 -2.34
C GLY A 416 -5.49 21.70 -1.72
N ASN A 417 -4.21 21.34 -1.63
CA ASN A 417 -3.14 22.16 -1.03
C ASN A 417 -3.53 22.69 0.36
N THR A 418 -4.10 21.80 1.17
CA THR A 418 -4.73 22.16 2.45
C THR A 418 -3.85 21.71 3.62
N THR A 419 -3.64 22.61 4.58
CA THR A 419 -3.02 22.32 5.87
C THR A 419 -4.05 22.44 6.97
N VAL A 420 -4.10 21.45 7.87
CA VAL A 420 -4.97 21.42 9.03
C VAL A 420 -4.11 21.33 10.29
N GLU A 421 -4.27 22.29 11.19
CA GLU A 421 -3.69 22.29 12.52
C GLU A 421 -4.83 22.26 13.54
N ALA A 422 -4.85 21.24 14.39
CA ALA A 422 -5.91 21.08 15.37
C ALA A 422 -5.38 20.63 16.74
N THR A 423 -6.10 21.01 17.79
CA THR A 423 -5.85 20.57 19.17
C THR A 423 -7.13 19.94 19.73
N LEU A 424 -7.03 18.71 20.15
CA LEU A 424 -8.05 18.05 20.97
C LEU A 424 -7.56 18.01 22.42
N LYS A 425 -8.39 18.51 23.34
CA LYS A 425 -8.12 18.47 24.76
C LYS A 425 -9.41 18.08 25.52
N ASP A 426 -9.29 17.10 26.38
CA ASP A 426 -10.39 16.58 27.20
C ASP A 426 -11.65 16.26 26.37
N GLY A 427 -11.43 15.61 25.22
CA GLY A 427 -12.48 15.20 24.29
C GLY A 427 -13.10 16.33 23.44
N LYS A 428 -12.56 17.55 23.51
CA LYS A 428 -13.08 18.72 22.77
C LYS A 428 -12.01 19.33 21.87
N VAL A 429 -12.41 19.77 20.69
CA VAL A 429 -11.55 20.52 19.79
C VAL A 429 -11.44 21.95 20.33
N THR A 430 -10.24 22.32 20.79
CA THR A 430 -9.98 23.63 21.43
C THR A 430 -9.28 24.62 20.48
N ASN A 431 -8.65 24.12 19.42
CA ASN A 431 -8.05 24.95 18.36
C ASN A 431 -8.22 24.25 17.01
N LEU A 432 -8.56 25.01 15.97
CA LEU A 432 -8.65 24.53 14.60
C LEU A 432 -8.26 25.65 13.63
N LYS A 433 -7.15 25.44 12.93
CA LYS A 433 -6.69 26.30 11.84
C LYS A 433 -6.65 25.48 10.55
N VAL A 434 -7.18 26.05 9.48
CA VAL A 434 -7.21 25.45 8.15
C VAL A 434 -6.67 26.47 7.14
N SER A 435 -5.73 26.06 6.34
CA SER A 435 -5.17 26.90 5.27
C SER A 435 -5.30 26.15 3.94
N PRO A 436 -5.94 26.77 2.92
CA PRO A 436 -6.61 28.08 2.94
C PRO A 436 -7.90 28.04 3.79
N GLU A 437 -8.28 29.18 4.36
CA GLU A 437 -9.45 29.31 5.24
C GLU A 437 -10.76 28.89 4.54
N SER A 438 -10.84 29.02 3.22
CA SER A 438 -11.96 28.56 2.40
C SER A 438 -12.27 27.07 2.54
N ARG A 439 -11.28 26.25 2.96
CA ARG A 439 -11.41 24.82 3.18
C ARG A 439 -11.98 24.45 4.55
N LYS A 440 -12.12 25.42 5.45
CA LYS A 440 -12.68 25.17 6.79
C LYS A 440 -14.11 24.65 6.76
N LYS A 441 -14.88 25.06 5.76
CA LYS A 441 -16.25 24.55 5.52
C LYS A 441 -16.32 23.04 5.22
N ASP A 442 -15.23 22.45 4.80
CA ASP A 442 -15.13 21.04 4.41
C ASP A 442 -14.75 20.15 5.61
N ILE A 443 -14.48 20.74 6.76
CA ILE A 443 -14.13 20.01 7.99
C ILE A 443 -15.35 19.32 8.59
N VAL A 444 -15.20 18.05 8.89
CA VAL A 444 -16.19 17.25 9.65
C VAL A 444 -15.50 16.66 10.88
N ILE A 445 -15.92 17.05 12.06
CA ILE A 445 -15.39 16.53 13.31
C ILE A 445 -16.16 15.23 13.65
N MET A 446 -15.44 14.11 13.70
CA MET A 446 -16.02 12.78 13.86
C MET A 446 -16.15 12.35 15.32
N ILE A 447 -15.32 12.88 16.21
CA ILE A 447 -15.27 12.49 17.63
C ILE A 447 -16.53 12.93 18.41
N GLU A 448 -17.29 13.85 17.85
CA GLU A 448 -18.53 14.38 18.44
C GLU A 448 -19.81 13.65 17.95
N LYS A 449 -19.63 12.73 17.01
CA LYS A 449 -20.69 11.90 16.45
C LYS A 449 -20.63 10.49 17.06
#